data_446d792a541e66e5b3566461701b9b2e
#
_entry.id   446d792a541e66e5b3566461701b9b2e
#
_cell.length_a   1.000
_cell.length_b   1.000
_cell.length_c   1.000
_cell.angle_alpha   90.00
_cell.angle_beta   90.00
_cell.angle_gamma   90.00
#
_symmetry.space_group_name_H-M   'P 1'
#
loop_
_entity.id
_entity.type
_entity.pdbx_description
1 polymer ?
#
loop_
_entity_poly.entity_id
_entity_poly.type
_entity_poly.pdbx_seq_one_letter_code
_entity_poly.pdbx_strand_id
1 'polypeptide(L)'
;TAKGRDYSIMISDSLRAKHCPPGGNYELGGHPIEIGEDGLARLKGTDTIAGSTLNINKGLRILVEEAMVPFDAALNSCTINPARVLRVDDRKGKLTVGYDADIVVLEDDYAVAQTYCKGIAML
;
A
#
# COMPACT_ATOMS: atom_id res chain seq x y z
N THR A 1 -8.01 17.54 4.48
CA THR A 1 -6.82 17.09 3.72
C THR A 1 -6.57 18.03 2.54
N ALA A 2 -5.31 18.42 2.29
CA ALA A 2 -4.96 19.44 1.29
C ALA A 2 -5.37 19.09 -0.15
N LYS A 3 -5.43 17.78 -0.50
CA LYS A 3 -5.78 17.30 -1.84
C LYS A 3 -7.21 16.79 -1.97
N GLY A 4 -7.89 16.55 -0.84
CA GLY A 4 -9.22 15.97 -0.84
C GLY A 4 -9.24 14.46 -1.21
N ARG A 5 -10.44 13.91 -1.21
CA ARG A 5 -10.71 12.46 -1.33
C ARG A 5 -10.36 11.88 -2.71
N ASP A 6 -10.46 12.68 -3.79
CA ASP A 6 -10.36 12.17 -5.17
C ASP A 6 -8.96 12.33 -5.79
N TYR A 7 -8.02 12.98 -5.09
CA TYR A 7 -6.69 13.30 -5.63
C TYR A 7 -5.53 12.75 -4.78
N SER A 8 -5.82 12.11 -3.64
CA SER A 8 -4.80 11.48 -2.82
C SER A 8 -4.59 10.03 -3.27
N ILE A 9 -3.34 9.61 -3.37
CA ILE A 9 -2.96 8.22 -3.65
C ILE A 9 -2.06 7.75 -2.53
N MET A 10 -2.41 6.61 -1.92
CA MET A 10 -1.54 5.96 -0.95
C MET A 10 -0.53 5.09 -1.69
N ILE A 11 0.72 5.21 -1.29
CA ILE A 11 1.80 4.35 -1.75
C ILE A 11 2.47 3.68 -0.54
N SER A 12 3.08 2.54 -0.76
CA SER A 12 3.85 1.85 0.28
C SER A 12 5.29 2.35 0.36
N ASP A 13 5.84 2.80 -0.75
CA ASP A 13 7.29 3.02 -0.92
C ASP A 13 8.11 1.81 -0.45
N SER A 14 7.58 0.61 -0.73
CA SER A 14 8.08 -0.64 -0.20
C SER A 14 9.25 -1.17 -1.03
N LEU A 15 10.33 -1.51 -0.33
CA LEU A 15 11.55 -2.01 -0.93
C LEU A 15 11.53 -3.54 -1.08
N ARG A 16 12.46 -4.09 -1.88
CA ARG A 16 12.67 -5.53 -2.01
C ARG A 16 13.05 -6.22 -0.69
N ALA A 17 13.56 -5.47 0.29
CA ALA A 17 13.87 -5.96 1.63
C ALA A 17 12.64 -6.30 2.48
N LYS A 18 11.43 -5.99 1.98
CA LYS A 18 10.16 -6.38 2.60
C LYS A 18 10.10 -7.91 2.74
N HIS A 19 9.65 -8.37 3.91
CA HIS A 19 9.61 -9.78 4.29
C HIS A 19 10.99 -10.47 4.41
N CYS A 20 12.07 -9.70 4.36
CA CYS A 20 13.40 -10.22 4.65
C CYS A 20 13.71 -10.14 6.16
N PRO A 21 14.60 -11.00 6.69
CA PRO A 21 14.94 -10.98 8.10
C PRO A 21 15.49 -9.62 8.56
N PRO A 22 15.14 -9.14 9.77
CA PRO A 22 15.78 -7.97 10.35
C PRO A 22 17.30 -8.14 10.47
N GLY A 23 18.05 -7.06 10.32
CA GLY A 23 19.52 -7.08 10.45
C GLY A 23 20.29 -7.67 9.25
N GLY A 24 19.60 -8.01 8.16
CA GLY A 24 20.22 -8.41 6.90
C GLY A 24 20.99 -7.25 6.24
N ASN A 25 21.92 -7.59 5.37
CA ASN A 25 22.62 -6.60 4.55
C ASN A 25 21.76 -6.27 3.32
N TYR A 26 21.13 -5.11 3.34
CA TYR A 26 20.30 -4.61 2.26
C TYR A 26 20.91 -3.37 1.64
N GLU A 27 20.58 -3.10 0.38
CA GLU A 27 21.03 -1.90 -0.33
C GLU A 27 19.92 -1.33 -1.22
N LEU A 28 19.98 -0.03 -1.42
CA LEU A 28 19.17 0.71 -2.37
C LEU A 28 20.08 1.60 -3.22
N GLY A 29 20.13 1.34 -4.54
CA GLY A 29 20.98 2.11 -5.45
C GLY A 29 22.47 2.09 -5.08
N GLY A 30 22.98 0.98 -4.55
CA GLY A 30 24.37 0.84 -4.09
C GLY A 30 24.67 1.43 -2.71
N HIS A 31 23.67 1.99 -2.03
CA HIS A 31 23.80 2.49 -0.66
C HIS A 31 23.30 1.47 0.35
N PRO A 32 24.06 1.12 1.40
CA PRO A 32 23.60 0.24 2.45
C PRO A 32 22.39 0.84 3.19
N ILE A 33 21.38 0.02 3.43
CA ILE A 33 20.19 0.39 4.21
C ILE A 33 19.99 -0.56 5.38
N GLU A 34 19.28 -0.11 6.38
CA GLU A 34 18.80 -0.88 7.52
C GLU A 34 17.30 -0.72 7.69
N ILE A 35 16.64 -1.79 8.14
CA ILE A 35 15.19 -1.78 8.40
C ILE A 35 15.01 -1.62 9.91
N GLY A 36 14.35 -0.53 10.30
CA GLY A 36 13.99 -0.27 11.69
C GLY A 36 12.79 -1.14 12.16
N GLU A 37 12.59 -1.22 13.46
CA GLU A 37 11.42 -1.90 14.06
C GLU A 37 10.08 -1.26 13.66
N ASP A 38 10.11 0.03 13.32
CA ASP A 38 8.98 0.79 12.76
C ASP A 38 8.64 0.42 11.30
N GLY A 39 9.44 -0.45 10.68
CA GLY A 39 9.28 -0.86 9.29
C GLY A 39 9.80 0.14 8.26
N LEU A 40 10.43 1.23 8.69
CA LEU A 40 11.08 2.17 7.77
C LEU A 40 12.48 1.69 7.40
N ALA A 41 12.83 1.86 6.14
CA ALA A 41 14.20 1.70 5.67
C ALA A 41 14.95 3.04 5.78
N ARG A 42 16.15 3.01 6.35
CA ARG A 42 17.03 4.18 6.47
C ARG A 42 18.37 3.88 5.84
N LEU A 43 19.04 4.91 5.34
CA LEU A 43 20.45 4.79 4.96
C LEU A 43 21.23 4.43 6.21
N LYS A 44 22.05 3.37 6.13
CA LYS A 44 22.77 2.81 7.27
C LYS A 44 23.60 3.87 8.00
N GLY A 45 23.41 3.96 9.33
CA GLY A 45 24.08 4.92 10.18
C GLY A 45 23.58 6.36 10.09
N THR A 46 22.38 6.58 9.51
CA THR A 46 21.74 7.90 9.43
C THR A 46 20.25 7.82 9.74
N ASP A 47 19.60 8.97 9.94
CA ASP A 47 18.13 9.07 10.07
C ASP A 47 17.43 9.28 8.72
N THR A 48 18.15 9.22 7.61
CA THR A 48 17.58 9.46 6.28
C THR A 48 16.71 8.28 5.85
N ILE A 49 15.41 8.51 5.69
CA ILE A 49 14.46 7.51 5.21
C ILE A 49 14.75 7.22 3.73
N ALA A 50 14.85 5.93 3.40
CA ALA A 50 15.12 5.41 2.07
C ALA A 50 13.97 4.52 1.54
N GLY A 51 12.84 4.48 2.22
CA GLY A 51 11.68 3.70 1.86
C GLY A 51 11.06 2.96 3.05
N SER A 52 10.24 1.96 2.77
CA SER A 52 9.54 1.21 3.81
C SER A 52 9.41 -0.28 3.51
N THR A 53 8.78 -1.01 4.45
CA THR A 53 8.32 -2.39 4.28
C THR A 53 6.79 -2.48 4.38
N LEU A 54 6.08 -1.35 4.21
CA LEU A 54 4.64 -1.24 4.41
C LEU A 54 3.84 -2.11 3.42
N ASN A 55 2.82 -2.79 3.93
CA ASN A 55 1.74 -3.38 3.13
C ASN A 55 0.60 -2.35 2.96
N ILE A 56 -0.03 -2.31 1.80
CA ILE A 56 -1.11 -1.36 1.50
C ILE A 56 -2.31 -1.53 2.43
N ASN A 57 -2.70 -2.76 2.78
CA ASN A 57 -3.77 -3.02 3.74
C ASN A 57 -3.46 -2.44 5.13
N LYS A 58 -2.22 -2.58 5.62
CA LYS A 58 -1.77 -1.96 6.87
C LYS A 58 -1.79 -0.43 6.76
N GLY A 59 -1.38 0.11 5.60
CA GLY A 59 -1.47 1.55 5.34
C GLY A 59 -2.90 2.06 5.36
N LEU A 60 -3.85 1.30 4.78
CA LEU A 60 -5.28 1.63 4.83
C LEU A 60 -5.76 1.69 6.29
N ARG A 61 -5.42 0.71 7.12
CA ARG A 61 -5.74 0.71 8.56
C ARG A 61 -5.20 1.95 9.26
N ILE A 62 -3.93 2.28 9.05
CA ILE A 62 -3.29 3.47 9.65
C ILE A 62 -4.01 4.76 9.23
N LEU A 63 -4.38 4.89 7.95
CA LEU A 63 -5.13 6.06 7.48
C LEU A 63 -6.47 6.21 8.20
N VAL A 64 -7.20 5.10 8.38
CA VAL A 64 -8.56 5.13 8.98
C VAL A 64 -8.50 5.26 10.50
N GLU A 65 -7.72 4.41 11.18
CA GLU A 65 -7.76 4.28 12.63
C GLU A 65 -6.84 5.28 13.36
N GLU A 66 -5.69 5.61 12.78
CA GLU A 66 -4.69 6.44 13.43
C GLU A 66 -4.70 7.89 12.88
N ALA A 67 -4.78 8.05 11.56
CA ALA A 67 -4.84 9.38 10.92
C ALA A 67 -6.26 9.92 10.79
N MET A 68 -7.29 9.17 11.21
CA MET A 68 -8.71 9.58 11.21
C MET A 68 -9.21 10.06 9.84
N VAL A 69 -8.65 9.50 8.76
CA VAL A 69 -9.13 9.75 7.40
C VAL A 69 -10.45 9.03 7.19
N PRO A 70 -11.49 9.67 6.65
CA PRO A 70 -12.73 8.99 6.32
C PRO A 70 -12.48 7.75 5.45
N PHE A 71 -13.15 6.63 5.77
CA PHE A 71 -12.90 5.33 5.13
C PHE A 71 -13.00 5.39 3.60
N ASP A 72 -14.02 6.09 3.08
CA ASP A 72 -14.21 6.25 1.64
C ASP A 72 -13.06 7.02 0.95
N ALA A 73 -12.47 8.01 1.62
CA ALA A 73 -11.32 8.74 1.12
C ALA A 73 -10.04 7.88 1.17
N ALA A 74 -9.84 7.14 2.27
CA ALA A 74 -8.74 6.21 2.41
C ALA A 74 -8.82 5.08 1.37
N LEU A 75 -10.01 4.48 1.17
CA LEU A 75 -10.25 3.45 0.17
C LEU A 75 -10.02 3.96 -1.25
N ASN A 76 -10.54 5.15 -1.60
CA ASN A 76 -10.32 5.75 -2.90
C ASN A 76 -8.84 5.96 -3.20
N SER A 77 -8.03 6.30 -2.19
CA SER A 77 -6.59 6.48 -2.35
C SER A 77 -5.85 5.21 -2.72
N CYS A 78 -6.42 4.04 -2.41
CA CYS A 78 -5.84 2.72 -2.72
C CYS A 78 -6.42 2.09 -3.99
N THR A 79 -7.53 2.60 -4.53
CA THR A 79 -8.32 1.95 -5.57
C THR A 79 -8.52 2.85 -6.79
N ILE A 80 -9.59 3.66 -6.79
CA ILE A 80 -9.98 4.41 -7.98
C ILE A 80 -9.02 5.57 -8.31
N ASN A 81 -8.40 6.20 -7.30
CA ASN A 81 -7.50 7.32 -7.57
C ASN A 81 -6.23 6.89 -8.32
N PRO A 82 -5.50 5.82 -7.92
CA PRO A 82 -4.41 5.30 -8.73
C PRO A 82 -4.87 4.79 -10.10
N ALA A 83 -6.06 4.18 -10.21
CA ALA A 83 -6.61 3.74 -11.49
C ALA A 83 -6.80 4.92 -12.47
N ARG A 84 -7.28 6.08 -11.99
CA ARG A 84 -7.39 7.30 -12.80
C ARG A 84 -6.05 7.81 -13.32
N VAL A 85 -5.03 7.83 -12.47
CA VAL A 85 -3.68 8.27 -12.88
C VAL A 85 -3.10 7.34 -13.94
N LEU A 86 -3.36 6.04 -13.83
CA LEU A 86 -2.96 5.03 -14.80
C LEU A 86 -3.87 4.95 -16.03
N ARG A 87 -4.99 5.72 -16.05
CA ARG A 87 -5.99 5.71 -17.12
C ARG A 87 -6.60 4.33 -17.38
N VAL A 88 -6.91 3.61 -16.30
CA VAL A 88 -7.57 2.29 -16.30
C VAL A 88 -8.85 2.28 -15.45
N ASP A 89 -9.34 3.45 -15.10
CA ASP A 89 -10.52 3.65 -14.25
C ASP A 89 -11.85 3.36 -14.97
N ASP A 90 -11.79 3.02 -16.23
CA ASP A 90 -12.88 2.44 -17.03
C ASP A 90 -13.13 0.96 -16.72
N ARG A 91 -12.13 0.26 -16.16
CA ARG A 91 -12.20 -1.18 -15.89
C ARG A 91 -11.60 -1.62 -14.54
N LYS A 92 -10.96 -0.73 -13.77
CA LYS A 92 -10.32 -1.02 -12.48
C LYS A 92 -10.67 0.00 -11.41
N GLY A 93 -10.52 -0.40 -10.15
CA GLY A 93 -10.66 0.47 -8.99
C GLY A 93 -12.09 0.58 -8.42
N LYS A 94 -13.05 -0.22 -8.93
CA LYS A 94 -14.43 -0.28 -8.43
C LYS A 94 -14.96 -1.71 -8.43
N LEU A 95 -15.87 -2.00 -7.49
CA LEU A 95 -16.70 -3.20 -7.50
C LEU A 95 -18.02 -2.86 -8.22
N THR A 96 -18.03 -3.01 -9.54
CA THR A 96 -19.21 -2.77 -10.37
C THR A 96 -19.21 -3.68 -11.60
N VAL A 97 -20.39 -3.97 -12.13
CA VAL A 97 -20.55 -4.82 -13.31
C VAL A 97 -19.79 -4.21 -14.50
N GLY A 98 -19.04 -5.04 -15.21
CA GLY A 98 -18.21 -4.63 -16.35
C GLY A 98 -16.77 -4.29 -15.99
N TYR A 99 -16.43 -4.22 -14.70
CA TYR A 99 -15.05 -4.04 -14.24
C TYR A 99 -14.33 -5.38 -14.05
N ASP A 100 -13.01 -5.35 -14.13
CA ASP A 100 -12.17 -6.49 -13.79
C ASP A 100 -12.45 -6.88 -12.33
N ALA A 101 -12.67 -8.17 -12.08
CA ALA A 101 -12.89 -8.70 -10.74
C ALA A 101 -11.56 -8.86 -9.97
N ASP A 102 -10.85 -7.74 -9.80
CA ASP A 102 -9.66 -7.61 -8.96
C ASP A 102 -10.13 -7.20 -7.56
N ILE A 103 -10.24 -8.18 -6.65
CA ILE A 103 -10.92 -8.01 -5.37
C ILE A 103 -9.98 -8.45 -4.25
N VAL A 104 -9.88 -7.65 -3.21
CA VAL A 104 -9.24 -8.02 -1.95
C VAL A 104 -10.30 -8.08 -0.86
N VAL A 105 -10.41 -9.23 -0.20
CA VAL A 105 -11.26 -9.41 0.98
C VAL A 105 -10.41 -9.19 2.21
N LEU A 106 -10.84 -8.29 3.07
CA LEU A 106 -10.15 -7.97 4.32
C LEU A 106 -11.00 -8.45 5.50
N GLU A 107 -10.33 -8.92 6.55
CA GLU A 107 -10.90 -9.11 7.88
C GLU A 107 -11.14 -7.75 8.57
N ASP A 108 -11.82 -7.77 9.72
CA ASP A 108 -12.13 -6.57 10.49
C ASP A 108 -10.88 -5.82 10.99
N ASP A 109 -9.76 -6.52 11.15
CA ASP A 109 -8.44 -5.95 11.49
C ASP A 109 -7.61 -5.53 10.28
N TYR A 110 -8.20 -5.51 9.09
CA TYR A 110 -7.56 -5.25 7.79
C TYR A 110 -6.55 -6.32 7.33
N ALA A 111 -6.49 -7.49 7.98
CA ALA A 111 -5.74 -8.62 7.43
C ALA A 111 -6.35 -9.08 6.10
N VAL A 112 -5.50 -9.49 5.16
CA VAL A 112 -6.00 -10.00 3.87
C VAL A 112 -6.49 -11.43 4.06
N ALA A 113 -7.80 -11.64 3.92
CA ALA A 113 -8.43 -12.96 3.96
C ALA A 113 -8.31 -13.67 2.61
N GLN A 114 -8.53 -12.95 1.51
CA GLN A 114 -8.50 -13.51 0.15
C GLN A 114 -8.22 -12.42 -0.88
N THR A 115 -7.57 -12.81 -1.96
CA THR A 115 -7.35 -11.95 -3.14
C THR A 115 -7.84 -12.64 -4.39
N TYR A 116 -8.51 -11.90 -5.27
CA TYR A 116 -8.92 -12.34 -6.59
C TYR A 116 -8.25 -11.46 -7.66
N CYS A 117 -7.77 -12.08 -8.72
CA CYS A 117 -7.28 -11.40 -9.91
C CYS A 117 -8.14 -11.84 -11.11
N LYS A 118 -8.88 -10.90 -11.70
CA LYS A 118 -9.85 -11.17 -12.76
C LYS A 118 -10.81 -12.33 -12.43
N GLY A 119 -11.26 -12.37 -11.18
CA GLY A 119 -12.19 -13.40 -10.68
C GLY A 119 -11.54 -14.74 -10.30
N ILE A 120 -10.24 -14.89 -10.47
CA ILE A 120 -9.50 -16.11 -10.08
C ILE A 120 -8.94 -15.89 -8.67
N ALA A 121 -9.26 -16.80 -7.74
CA ALA A 121 -8.70 -16.77 -6.38
C ALA A 121 -7.17 -16.97 -6.44
N MET A 122 -6.47 -16.09 -5.77
CA MET A 122 -5.01 -16.16 -5.62
C MET A 122 -4.67 -16.80 -4.28
N LEU A 123 -3.64 -17.65 -4.29
CA LEU A 123 -3.11 -18.31 -3.09
C LEU A 123 -2.30 -17.34 -2.22
#